data_87a67feec300cb38cf44069d9a0f39db
#
_entry.id   87a67feec300cb38cf44069d9a0f39db
#
_cell.length_a   1.000
_cell.length_b   1.000
_cell.length_c   1.000
_cell.angle_alpha   90.00
_cell.angle_beta   90.00
_cell.angle_gamma   90.00
#
_symmetry.space_group_name_H-M   'P 1'
#
loop_
_entity.id
_entity.type
_entity.pdbx_description
1 polymer ?
#
loop_
_entity_poly.entity_id
_entity_poly.type
_entity_poly.pdbx_seq_one_letter_code
_entity_poly.pdbx_strand_id
1 'polypeptide(L)'
;MKKIVIALLVTFGLTTIVSAEIGVKVGVSAQIGEMETSGKEVSSDGTTKTSNTEEALFATGGFFIEKDLAFLPGPFGRLSVGFDNIAHDLDLGSQSNYRERTLGAGGAVELKSKHTLEAEVTDFETLYATLNVTDWLYLKAGTVTVDVTTKFNGTSTSSYPTSHSLDGTVLGFGVEKSSDNGMFFRLEFNDYSIDGKSIVNAGTDSKFTATLNDVSGSTGRIAIGKAF
;
A
#
# COMPACT_ATOMS: atom_id res chain seq x y z
N MET A 1 -13.82 1.00 11.11
CA MET A 1 -13.11 0.15 12.10
C MET A 1 -11.68 0.65 12.34
N LYS A 2 -10.94 1.09 11.32
CA LYS A 2 -9.54 1.58 11.41
C LYS A 2 -9.36 2.72 12.42
N LYS A 3 -10.22 3.74 12.41
CA LYS A 3 -10.17 4.88 13.37
C LYS A 3 -10.33 4.46 14.84
N ILE A 4 -11.00 3.34 15.09
CA ILE A 4 -11.19 2.78 16.44
C ILE A 4 -9.92 2.11 16.93
N VAL A 5 -9.17 1.41 16.05
CA VAL A 5 -7.90 0.76 16.41
C VAL A 5 -6.84 1.79 16.75
N ILE A 6 -6.73 2.87 15.97
CA ILE A 6 -5.82 3.98 16.25
C ILE A 6 -6.19 4.67 17.57
N ALA A 7 -7.48 4.94 17.80
CA ALA A 7 -7.95 5.50 19.06
C ALA A 7 -7.67 4.58 20.25
N LEU A 8 -7.79 3.26 20.08
CA LEU A 8 -7.47 2.28 21.12
C LEU A 8 -5.97 2.25 21.44
N LEU A 9 -5.11 2.25 20.42
CA LEU A 9 -3.65 2.30 20.60
C LEU A 9 -3.21 3.59 21.33
N VAL A 10 -3.81 4.73 20.96
CA VAL A 10 -3.52 6.03 21.60
C VAL A 10 -4.06 6.07 23.04
N THR A 11 -5.28 5.55 23.27
CA THR A 11 -5.91 5.61 24.61
C THR A 11 -5.20 4.70 25.62
N PHE A 12 -4.76 3.52 25.20
CA PHE A 12 -3.97 2.64 26.07
C PHE A 12 -2.56 3.17 26.33
N GLY A 13 -2.02 4.02 25.45
CA GLY A 13 -0.68 4.62 25.59
C GLY A 13 -0.61 5.84 26.53
N LEU A 14 -1.72 6.53 26.78
CA LEU A 14 -1.71 7.83 27.48
C LEU A 14 -2.12 7.80 28.96
N THR A 15 -2.52 6.66 29.50
CA THR A 15 -3.18 6.62 30.84
C THR A 15 -2.29 6.38 32.04
N THR A 16 -0.94 6.27 31.90
CA THR A 16 -0.08 6.10 33.06
C THR A 16 1.15 6.99 33.00
N ILE A 17 1.04 8.17 33.62
CA ILE A 17 2.20 8.96 34.03
C ILE A 17 2.66 8.41 35.36
N VAL A 18 3.37 7.32 35.37
CA VAL A 18 4.23 6.87 36.49
C VAL A 18 5.32 5.98 35.92
N SER A 19 6.55 6.41 35.94
CA SER A 19 7.87 5.74 35.92
C SER A 19 8.00 4.25 35.50
N ALA A 20 7.06 3.71 34.79
CA ALA A 20 7.14 2.41 34.11
C ALA A 20 7.22 2.70 32.63
N GLU A 21 8.11 2.03 31.95
CA GLU A 21 8.13 2.02 30.47
C GLU A 21 6.74 1.66 30.00
N ILE A 22 6.06 2.62 29.37
CA ILE A 22 4.68 2.42 28.88
C ILE A 22 4.69 1.38 27.77
N GLY A 23 5.86 1.12 27.18
CA GLY A 23 6.04 0.19 26.06
C GLY A 23 5.39 0.69 24.77
N VAL A 24 5.28 2.00 24.59
CA VAL A 24 4.80 2.62 23.35
C VAL A 24 5.99 3.20 22.61
N LYS A 25 6.10 2.89 21.35
CA LYS A 25 7.10 3.46 20.43
C LYS A 25 6.39 4.30 19.38
N VAL A 26 6.89 5.49 19.09
CA VAL A 26 6.44 6.32 17.99
C VAL A 26 7.64 6.76 17.16
N GLY A 27 7.47 6.86 15.85
CA GLY A 27 8.57 7.25 15.00
C GLY A 27 8.14 7.67 13.60
N VAL A 28 9.13 8.14 12.88
CA VAL A 28 9.03 8.44 11.45
C VAL A 28 9.97 7.53 10.68
N SER A 29 9.63 7.31 9.43
CA SER A 29 10.41 6.43 8.56
C SER A 29 10.56 7.03 7.16
N ALA A 30 11.60 6.59 6.48
CA ALA A 30 11.76 6.75 5.04
C ALA A 30 12.06 5.38 4.46
N GLN A 31 11.49 5.11 3.29
CA GLN A 31 11.70 3.84 2.58
C GLN A 31 11.87 4.07 1.09
N ILE A 32 12.64 3.19 0.49
CA ILE A 32 12.82 3.06 -0.95
C ILE A 32 12.49 1.63 -1.33
N GLY A 33 11.83 1.45 -2.45
CA GLY A 33 11.48 0.11 -2.89
C GLY A 33 11.06 0.06 -4.35
N GLU A 34 10.75 -1.16 -4.75
CA GLU A 34 10.20 -1.47 -6.06
C GLU A 34 8.89 -2.25 -5.90
N MET A 35 7.97 -2.00 -6.80
CA MET A 35 6.74 -2.79 -6.95
C MET A 35 6.56 -3.19 -8.39
N GLU A 36 6.14 -4.42 -8.59
CA GLU A 36 5.80 -5.00 -9.89
C GLU A 36 4.33 -5.39 -9.90
N THR A 37 3.67 -5.09 -11.00
CA THR A 37 2.31 -5.56 -11.26
C THR A 37 2.10 -5.77 -12.74
N SER A 38 1.06 -6.51 -13.07
CA SER A 38 0.62 -6.65 -14.45
C SER A 38 -0.88 -6.43 -14.56
N GLY A 39 -1.33 -5.98 -15.72
CA GLY A 39 -2.73 -5.74 -15.95
C GLY A 39 -3.17 -6.11 -17.37
N LYS A 40 -4.45 -6.39 -17.52
CA LYS A 40 -5.07 -6.65 -18.81
C LYS A 40 -6.46 -6.02 -18.92
N GLU A 41 -6.81 -5.60 -20.11
CA GLU A 41 -8.17 -5.20 -20.46
C GLU A 41 -8.77 -6.21 -21.44
N VAL A 42 -9.94 -6.73 -21.12
CA VAL A 42 -10.65 -7.72 -21.92
C VAL A 42 -12.01 -7.15 -22.34
N SER A 43 -12.33 -7.22 -23.60
CA SER A 43 -13.65 -6.85 -24.15
C SER A 43 -14.71 -7.91 -23.82
N SER A 44 -15.99 -7.56 -23.91
CA SER A 44 -17.12 -8.47 -23.70
C SER A 44 -17.16 -9.65 -24.65
N ASP A 45 -16.50 -9.56 -25.80
CA ASP A 45 -16.34 -10.66 -26.78
C ASP A 45 -15.16 -11.61 -26.43
N GLY A 46 -14.48 -11.38 -25.29
CA GLY A 46 -13.34 -12.17 -24.85
C GLY A 46 -12.01 -11.77 -25.49
N THR A 47 -11.97 -10.75 -26.32
CA THR A 47 -10.74 -10.30 -26.96
C THR A 47 -9.91 -9.48 -25.99
N THR A 48 -8.68 -9.92 -25.71
CA THR A 48 -7.72 -9.14 -24.91
C THR A 48 -7.24 -7.94 -25.73
N LYS A 49 -7.38 -6.74 -25.18
CA LYS A 49 -7.00 -5.49 -25.86
C LYS A 49 -5.60 -5.05 -25.49
N THR A 50 -5.22 -5.22 -24.22
CA THR A 50 -3.91 -4.78 -23.72
C THR A 50 -3.49 -5.70 -22.58
N SER A 51 -2.20 -6.02 -22.50
CA SER A 51 -1.59 -6.70 -21.36
C SER A 51 -0.20 -6.10 -21.18
N ASN A 52 0.05 -5.52 -20.03
CA ASN A 52 1.32 -4.88 -19.68
C ASN A 52 1.79 -5.35 -18.32
N THR A 53 3.10 -5.43 -18.13
CA THR A 53 3.77 -5.55 -16.84
C THR A 53 4.47 -4.23 -16.60
N GLU A 54 4.30 -3.68 -15.41
CA GLU A 54 4.88 -2.40 -15.00
C GLU A 54 5.67 -2.62 -13.73
N GLU A 55 6.87 -2.05 -13.69
CA GLU A 55 7.73 -1.96 -12.52
C GLU A 55 7.86 -0.50 -12.12
N ALA A 56 7.69 -0.19 -10.85
CA ALA A 56 7.81 1.15 -10.31
C ALA A 56 8.80 1.19 -9.16
N LEU A 57 9.78 2.09 -9.25
CA LEU A 57 10.63 2.46 -8.14
C LEU A 57 10.02 3.65 -7.42
N PHE A 58 9.99 3.61 -6.10
CA PHE A 58 9.45 4.69 -5.30
C PHE A 58 10.31 4.97 -4.06
N ALA A 59 10.21 6.20 -3.57
CA ALA A 59 10.75 6.60 -2.28
C ALA A 59 9.66 7.35 -1.53
N THR A 60 9.45 7.01 -0.26
CA THR A 60 8.37 7.60 0.53
C THR A 60 8.74 7.69 2.00
N GLY A 61 7.97 8.47 2.75
CA GLY A 61 8.10 8.63 4.18
C GLY A 61 6.76 8.39 4.88
N GLY A 62 6.84 7.99 6.14
CA GLY A 62 5.67 7.68 6.93
C GLY A 62 5.92 7.87 8.41
N PHE A 63 4.89 7.61 9.19
CA PHE A 63 4.96 7.55 10.64
C PHE A 63 4.38 6.23 11.13
N PHE A 64 4.82 5.82 12.31
CA PHE A 64 4.31 4.61 12.93
C PHE A 64 4.14 4.78 14.44
N ILE A 65 3.24 3.97 14.97
CA ILE A 65 3.06 3.76 16.40
C ILE A 65 3.06 2.26 16.67
N GLU A 66 3.73 1.86 17.73
CA GLU A 66 3.88 0.46 18.13
C GLU A 66 3.68 0.33 19.63
N LYS A 67 3.05 -0.76 20.05
CA LYS A 67 2.84 -1.11 21.45
C LYS A 67 3.50 -2.45 21.75
N ASP A 68 4.47 -2.44 22.65
CA ASP A 68 5.09 -3.65 23.18
C ASP A 68 4.09 -4.41 24.07
N LEU A 69 4.06 -5.72 23.91
CA LEU A 69 3.23 -6.62 24.71
C LEU A 69 4.01 -7.30 25.84
N ALA A 70 5.02 -6.61 26.39
CA ALA A 70 5.91 -7.12 27.45
C ALA A 70 5.18 -7.58 28.71
N PHE A 71 3.93 -7.14 28.90
CA PHE A 71 3.08 -7.58 30.01
C PHE A 71 2.55 -9.01 29.82
N LEU A 72 2.67 -9.60 28.64
CA LEU A 72 2.24 -10.98 28.39
C LEU A 72 3.31 -11.97 28.84
N PRO A 73 2.89 -13.14 29.38
CA PRO A 73 3.83 -14.14 29.86
C PRO A 73 4.54 -14.89 28.73
N GLY A 74 5.76 -15.36 29.01
CA GLY A 74 6.53 -16.24 28.15
C GLY A 74 6.93 -15.57 26.83
N PRO A 75 6.90 -16.30 25.70
CA PRO A 75 7.36 -15.77 24.42
C PRO A 75 6.48 -14.64 23.87
N PHE A 76 5.25 -14.50 24.34
CA PHE A 76 4.32 -13.45 23.90
C PHE A 76 4.76 -12.07 24.38
N GLY A 77 5.53 -11.96 25.45
CA GLY A 77 6.14 -10.70 25.90
C GLY A 77 7.20 -10.15 24.94
N ARG A 78 7.59 -10.91 23.92
CA ARG A 78 8.50 -10.48 22.84
C ARG A 78 7.78 -9.91 21.61
N LEU A 79 6.45 -9.88 21.68
CA LEU A 79 5.61 -9.35 20.62
C LEU A 79 5.38 -7.86 20.81
N SER A 80 5.24 -7.16 19.69
CA SER A 80 4.67 -5.82 19.64
C SER A 80 3.61 -5.79 18.54
N VAL A 81 2.65 -4.88 18.64
CA VAL A 81 1.67 -4.60 17.59
C VAL A 81 1.80 -3.15 17.19
N GLY A 82 1.71 -2.88 15.90
CA GLY A 82 1.94 -1.55 15.38
C GLY A 82 1.06 -1.19 14.20
N PHE A 83 0.98 0.10 13.97
CA PHE A 83 0.32 0.71 12.82
C PHE A 83 1.32 1.65 12.15
N ASP A 84 1.38 1.58 10.84
CA ASP A 84 2.23 2.39 9.97
C ASP A 84 1.37 3.04 8.89
N ASN A 85 1.65 4.29 8.60
CA ASN A 85 0.96 5.03 7.55
C ASN A 85 1.97 5.82 6.73
N ILE A 86 1.87 5.69 5.41
CA ILE A 86 2.59 6.52 4.47
C ILE A 86 1.82 7.84 4.33
N ALA A 87 2.47 8.94 4.66
CA ALA A 87 1.84 10.24 4.91
C ALA A 87 1.58 11.08 3.66
N HIS A 88 1.86 10.57 2.47
CA HIS A 88 1.68 11.31 1.22
C HIS A 88 1.35 10.38 0.05
N ASP A 89 0.66 10.94 -0.92
CA ASP A 89 0.23 10.25 -2.10
C ASP A 89 1.43 9.87 -2.98
N LEU A 90 1.35 8.69 -3.59
CA LEU A 90 2.35 8.19 -4.53
C LEU A 90 1.76 8.20 -5.94
N ASP A 91 2.34 9.01 -6.82
CA ASP A 91 1.99 9.01 -8.23
C ASP A 91 2.60 7.77 -8.90
N LEU A 92 1.74 6.89 -9.41
CA LEU A 92 2.15 5.69 -10.16
C LEU A 92 2.35 5.99 -11.64
N GLY A 93 2.22 7.27 -12.05
CA GLY A 93 2.39 7.70 -13.42
C GLY A 93 1.10 7.65 -14.25
N SER A 94 1.26 7.91 -15.53
CA SER A 94 0.15 7.96 -16.48
C SER A 94 0.43 7.09 -17.70
N GLN A 95 -0.57 6.31 -18.10
CA GLN A 95 -0.56 5.54 -19.34
C GLN A 95 -1.49 6.17 -20.36
N SER A 96 -0.98 6.37 -21.59
CA SER A 96 -1.76 6.93 -22.68
C SER A 96 -1.94 5.92 -23.77
N ASN A 97 -3.18 5.64 -24.12
CA ASN A 97 -3.55 4.77 -25.23
C ASN A 97 -4.38 5.52 -26.27
N TYR A 98 -4.25 5.13 -27.53
CA TYR A 98 -5.10 5.61 -28.62
C TYR A 98 -6.16 4.56 -28.93
N ARG A 99 -7.44 4.92 -28.85
CA ARG A 99 -8.53 4.09 -29.35
C ARG A 99 -8.91 4.54 -30.75
N GLU A 100 -8.91 3.58 -31.66
CA GLU A 100 -9.41 3.77 -33.01
C GLU A 100 -10.88 3.38 -33.05
N ARG A 101 -11.76 4.27 -33.50
CA ARG A 101 -13.16 3.97 -33.75
C ARG A 101 -13.38 3.91 -35.24
N THR A 102 -13.75 2.73 -35.74
CA THR A 102 -14.16 2.56 -37.12
C THR A 102 -15.61 2.98 -37.26
N LEU A 103 -15.89 4.00 -38.04
CA LEU A 103 -17.23 4.46 -38.34
C LEU A 103 -17.61 4.02 -39.77
N GLY A 104 -18.69 3.22 -39.88
CA GLY A 104 -19.32 2.87 -41.13
C GLY A 104 -18.86 1.59 -41.83
N ALA A 105 -19.66 1.12 -42.78
CA ALA A 105 -19.49 -0.13 -43.51
C ALA A 105 -18.30 -0.16 -44.50
N GLY A 106 -17.49 0.90 -44.56
CA GLY A 106 -16.35 1.03 -45.47
C GLY A 106 -14.98 0.92 -44.78
N GLY A 107 -14.91 0.69 -43.48
CA GLY A 107 -13.64 0.48 -42.80
C GLY A 107 -12.75 1.73 -42.63
N ALA A 108 -13.27 2.94 -42.85
CA ALA A 108 -12.51 4.16 -42.62
C ALA A 108 -12.31 4.40 -41.14
N VAL A 109 -11.06 4.51 -40.71
CA VAL A 109 -10.68 4.91 -39.33
C VAL A 109 -10.89 6.41 -39.19
N GLU A 110 -11.94 6.80 -38.49
CA GLU A 110 -12.33 8.23 -38.46
C GLU A 110 -11.83 9.00 -37.26
N LEU A 111 -11.47 8.39 -36.15
CA LEU A 111 -10.98 9.13 -34.98
C LEU A 111 -9.99 8.33 -34.15
N LYS A 112 -8.78 8.87 -34.00
CA LYS A 112 -7.85 8.47 -32.92
C LYS A 112 -8.13 9.36 -31.71
N SER A 113 -8.82 8.84 -30.72
CA SER A 113 -8.96 9.56 -29.46
C SER A 113 -7.89 9.09 -28.46
N LYS A 114 -7.13 10.04 -27.95
CA LYS A 114 -6.15 9.79 -26.90
C LYS A 114 -6.90 9.64 -25.58
N HIS A 115 -6.64 8.56 -24.88
CA HIS A 115 -7.10 8.33 -23.52
C HIS A 115 -5.89 8.25 -22.62
N THR A 116 -5.93 8.96 -21.51
CA THR A 116 -4.90 8.91 -20.48
C THR A 116 -5.52 8.38 -19.20
N LEU A 117 -4.92 7.36 -18.62
CA LEU A 117 -5.24 6.82 -17.32
C LEU A 117 -4.10 7.21 -16.39
N GLU A 118 -4.41 7.93 -15.33
CA GLU A 118 -3.51 8.25 -14.23
C GLU A 118 -3.93 7.41 -13.03
N ALA A 119 -2.96 6.90 -12.29
CA ALA A 119 -3.18 6.15 -11.06
C ALA A 119 -2.31 6.73 -9.95
N GLU A 120 -2.92 6.91 -8.79
CA GLU A 120 -2.32 7.50 -7.61
C GLU A 120 -2.67 6.66 -6.38
N VAL A 121 -1.68 6.27 -5.58
CA VAL A 121 -1.91 5.69 -4.26
C VAL A 121 -2.15 6.84 -3.29
N THR A 122 -3.35 6.92 -2.75
CA THR A 122 -3.77 8.02 -1.87
C THR A 122 -3.72 7.66 -0.40
N ASP A 123 -3.64 6.38 -0.07
CA ASP A 123 -3.53 5.90 1.30
C ASP A 123 -2.79 4.56 1.33
N PHE A 124 -1.82 4.41 2.21
CA PHE A 124 -1.07 3.17 2.40
C PHE A 124 -0.89 2.92 3.89
N GLU A 125 -1.69 2.01 4.40
CA GLU A 125 -1.72 1.67 5.83
C GLU A 125 -1.27 0.24 6.06
N THR A 126 -0.50 0.03 7.12
CA THR A 126 -0.06 -1.30 7.55
C THR A 126 -0.41 -1.52 9.01
N LEU A 127 -1.15 -2.58 9.30
CA LEU A 127 -1.34 -3.10 10.65
C LEU A 127 -0.46 -4.34 10.81
N TYR A 128 0.47 -4.33 11.76
CA TYR A 128 1.47 -5.37 11.86
C TYR A 128 1.73 -5.83 13.30
N ALA A 129 2.34 -7.00 13.40
CA ALA A 129 3.00 -7.47 14.62
C ALA A 129 4.50 -7.67 14.35
N THR A 130 5.31 -7.42 15.38
CA THR A 130 6.73 -7.78 15.38
C THR A 130 7.01 -8.81 16.47
N LEU A 131 7.96 -9.68 16.20
CA LEU A 131 8.50 -10.66 17.16
C LEU A 131 10.00 -10.41 17.34
N ASN A 132 10.42 -9.96 18.50
CA ASN A 132 11.82 -9.80 18.84
C ASN A 132 12.49 -11.18 19.00
N VAL A 133 13.35 -11.54 18.04
CA VAL A 133 14.15 -12.79 18.05
C VAL A 133 15.33 -12.65 19.00
N THR A 134 15.97 -11.47 18.96
CA THR A 134 17.04 -11.07 19.87
C THR A 134 16.75 -9.65 20.39
N ASP A 135 17.65 -9.06 21.17
CA ASP A 135 17.52 -7.68 21.65
C ASP A 135 17.65 -6.63 20.55
N TRP A 136 18.10 -7.02 19.36
CA TRP A 136 18.33 -6.13 18.22
C TRP A 136 17.71 -6.61 16.90
N LEU A 137 17.28 -7.87 16.80
CA LEU A 137 16.70 -8.46 15.58
C LEU A 137 15.23 -8.81 15.82
N TYR A 138 14.35 -8.41 14.89
CA TYR A 138 12.94 -8.76 14.92
C TYR A 138 12.44 -9.23 13.55
N LEU A 139 11.36 -10.00 13.58
CA LEU A 139 10.55 -10.37 12.42
C LEU A 139 9.27 -9.54 12.44
N LYS A 140 8.73 -9.25 11.29
CA LYS A 140 7.49 -8.48 11.10
C LYS A 140 6.53 -9.24 10.19
N ALA A 141 5.25 -9.22 10.56
CA ALA A 141 4.18 -9.72 9.70
C ALA A 141 2.94 -8.85 9.89
N GLY A 142 2.19 -8.60 8.82
CA GLY A 142 1.03 -7.74 8.92
C GLY A 142 0.13 -7.76 7.69
N THR A 143 -0.93 -6.96 7.77
CA THR A 143 -1.84 -6.69 6.67
C THR A 143 -1.63 -5.27 6.17
N VAL A 144 -1.75 -5.10 4.87
CA VAL A 144 -1.64 -3.82 4.18
C VAL A 144 -3.00 -3.48 3.58
N THR A 145 -3.36 -2.23 3.61
CA THR A 145 -4.48 -1.69 2.84
C THR A 145 -3.98 -0.51 2.03
N VAL A 146 -4.28 -0.53 0.75
CA VAL A 146 -3.85 0.49 -0.21
C VAL A 146 -5.08 1.04 -0.90
N ASP A 147 -5.30 2.35 -0.80
CA ASP A 147 -6.34 3.02 -1.57
C ASP A 147 -5.73 3.63 -2.83
N VAL A 148 -6.25 3.23 -3.98
CA VAL A 148 -5.81 3.68 -5.30
C VAL A 148 -6.90 4.52 -5.93
N THR A 149 -6.55 5.72 -6.35
CA THR A 149 -7.42 6.61 -7.12
C THR A 149 -6.98 6.62 -8.57
N THR A 150 -7.94 6.39 -9.48
CA THR A 150 -7.70 6.44 -10.92
C THR A 150 -8.44 7.62 -11.54
N LYS A 151 -7.74 8.39 -12.37
CA LYS A 151 -8.30 9.50 -13.16
C LYS A 151 -8.26 9.13 -14.64
N PHE A 152 -9.39 9.13 -15.27
CA PHE A 152 -9.51 8.87 -16.71
C PHE A 152 -9.78 10.18 -17.46
N ASN A 153 -8.86 10.56 -18.35
CA ASN A 153 -9.01 11.70 -19.24
C ASN A 153 -9.19 11.21 -20.68
N GLY A 154 -10.39 11.34 -21.24
CA GLY A 154 -10.69 10.92 -22.59
C GLY A 154 -12.10 11.32 -23.03
N THR A 155 -12.35 11.27 -24.34
CA THR A 155 -13.65 11.61 -24.96
C THR A 155 -14.66 10.45 -24.95
N SER A 156 -14.34 9.35 -24.24
CA SER A 156 -15.21 8.16 -24.17
C SER A 156 -16.30 8.35 -23.11
N THR A 157 -17.49 7.84 -23.40
CA THR A 157 -18.60 7.71 -22.44
C THR A 157 -18.40 6.58 -21.42
N SER A 158 -17.29 5.84 -21.52
CA SER A 158 -16.92 4.78 -20.58
C SER A 158 -16.30 5.39 -19.34
N SER A 159 -16.83 5.09 -18.15
CA SER A 159 -16.24 5.47 -16.88
C SER A 159 -15.90 4.21 -16.07
N TYR A 160 -14.75 4.25 -15.42
CA TYR A 160 -14.38 3.29 -14.39
C TYR A 160 -14.59 3.93 -13.01
N PRO A 161 -14.88 3.14 -11.97
CA PRO A 161 -14.87 3.66 -10.61
C PRO A 161 -13.52 4.33 -10.33
N THR A 162 -13.56 5.48 -9.67
CA THR A 162 -12.39 6.34 -9.49
C THR A 162 -11.55 6.01 -8.25
N SER A 163 -12.06 5.19 -7.33
CA SER A 163 -11.36 4.81 -6.10
C SER A 163 -11.53 3.33 -5.82
N HIS A 164 -10.45 2.69 -5.44
CA HIS A 164 -10.38 1.26 -5.13
C HIS A 164 -9.52 1.04 -3.91
N SER A 165 -10.02 0.22 -2.98
CA SER A 165 -9.20 -0.30 -1.88
C SER A 165 -8.72 -1.70 -2.22
N LEU A 166 -7.43 -1.94 -2.03
CA LEU A 166 -6.74 -3.21 -2.20
C LEU A 166 -6.21 -3.64 -0.84
N ASP A 167 -6.38 -4.91 -0.52
CA ASP A 167 -5.83 -5.50 0.69
C ASP A 167 -4.63 -6.38 0.34
N GLY A 168 -3.75 -6.59 1.31
CA GLY A 168 -2.55 -7.40 1.11
C GLY A 168 -1.87 -7.78 2.41
N THR A 169 -0.68 -8.34 2.28
CA THR A 169 0.15 -8.76 3.40
C THR A 169 1.56 -8.20 3.28
N VAL A 170 2.22 -8.07 4.42
CA VAL A 170 3.63 -7.73 4.51
C VAL A 170 4.35 -8.73 5.40
N LEU A 171 5.51 -9.16 4.95
CA LEU A 171 6.48 -9.90 5.74
C LEU A 171 7.78 -9.11 5.76
N GLY A 172 8.47 -9.09 6.89
CA GLY A 172 9.72 -8.36 6.98
C GLY A 172 10.59 -8.80 8.14
N PHE A 173 11.76 -8.25 8.16
CA PHE A 173 12.68 -8.36 9.28
C PHE A 173 13.44 -7.05 9.43
N GLY A 174 13.90 -6.80 10.63
CA GLY A 174 14.64 -5.58 10.89
C GLY A 174 15.57 -5.68 12.08
N VAL A 175 16.45 -4.69 12.15
CA VAL A 175 17.33 -4.50 13.30
C VAL A 175 17.00 -3.16 13.96
N GLU A 176 16.96 -3.17 15.28
CA GLU A 176 16.71 -1.98 16.11
C GLU A 176 17.87 -1.80 17.09
N LYS A 177 18.29 -0.56 17.24
CA LYS A 177 19.21 -0.15 18.27
C LYS A 177 18.63 1.00 19.06
N SER A 178 18.43 0.80 20.35
CA SER A 178 17.94 1.81 21.28
C SER A 178 19.07 2.39 22.10
N SER A 179 18.88 3.62 22.57
CA SER A 179 19.73 4.31 23.53
C SER A 179 19.02 4.44 24.88
N ASP A 180 19.77 4.74 25.93
CA ASP A 180 19.27 4.82 27.30
C ASP A 180 18.18 5.88 27.52
N ASN A 181 18.09 6.87 26.63
CA ASN A 181 17.05 7.91 26.68
C ASN A 181 15.76 7.52 25.92
N GLY A 182 15.67 6.26 25.43
CA GLY A 182 14.52 5.75 24.69
C GLY A 182 14.51 6.08 23.20
N MET A 183 15.49 6.83 22.68
CA MET A 183 15.60 7.02 21.24
C MET A 183 16.07 5.72 20.59
N PHE A 184 15.51 5.39 19.43
CA PHE A 184 15.92 4.21 18.67
C PHE A 184 16.07 4.52 17.16
N PHE A 185 16.86 3.67 16.54
CA PHE A 185 17.05 3.63 15.09
C PHE A 185 16.75 2.22 14.58
N ARG A 186 16.07 2.12 13.44
CA ARG A 186 15.74 0.86 12.75
C ARG A 186 16.23 0.84 11.32
N LEU A 187 16.67 -0.35 10.90
CA LEU A 187 16.78 -0.75 9.51
C LEU A 187 15.85 -1.93 9.30
N GLU A 188 15.02 -1.88 8.27
CA GLU A 188 13.99 -2.89 8.02
C GLU A 188 13.95 -3.23 6.53
N PHE A 189 13.74 -4.48 6.23
CA PHE A 189 13.40 -4.98 4.89
C PHE A 189 11.99 -5.55 4.95
N ASN A 190 11.15 -5.17 3.99
CA ASN A 190 9.79 -5.65 3.88
C ASN A 190 9.54 -6.18 2.48
N ASP A 191 8.76 -7.24 2.41
CA ASP A 191 8.19 -7.83 1.21
C ASP A 191 6.67 -7.73 1.28
N TYR A 192 6.06 -7.20 0.22
CA TYR A 192 4.63 -6.92 0.12
C TYR A 192 4.00 -7.80 -0.94
N SER A 193 2.80 -8.31 -0.64
CA SER A 193 1.92 -8.96 -1.60
C SER A 193 0.53 -8.37 -1.44
N ILE A 194 0.06 -7.63 -2.45
CA ILE A 194 -1.22 -6.92 -2.46
C ILE A 194 -2.12 -7.58 -3.48
N ASP A 195 -3.34 -7.93 -3.08
CA ASP A 195 -4.30 -8.64 -3.92
C ASP A 195 -4.74 -7.75 -5.10
N GLY A 196 -4.74 -8.34 -6.28
CA GLY A 196 -5.24 -7.71 -7.49
C GLY A 196 -6.74 -7.51 -7.49
N LYS A 197 -7.25 -6.77 -8.50
CA LYS A 197 -8.67 -6.48 -8.61
C LYS A 197 -9.14 -6.40 -10.05
N SER A 198 -10.34 -6.92 -10.30
CA SER A 198 -11.03 -6.77 -11.57
C SER A 198 -12.17 -5.76 -11.46
N ILE A 199 -12.25 -4.84 -12.42
CA ILE A 199 -13.28 -3.81 -12.48
C ILE A 199 -13.91 -3.81 -13.87
N VAL A 200 -15.24 -3.63 -13.91
CA VAL A 200 -16.00 -3.53 -15.15
C VAL A 200 -16.37 -2.07 -15.37
N ASN A 201 -16.18 -1.59 -16.60
CA ASN A 201 -16.61 -0.23 -16.93
C ASN A 201 -18.14 -0.08 -16.90
N ALA A 202 -18.61 1.12 -16.58
CA ALA A 202 -20.03 1.49 -16.56
C ALA A 202 -20.52 2.06 -17.91
N GLY A 203 -20.00 1.56 -19.04
CA GLY A 203 -20.41 2.02 -20.37
C GLY A 203 -21.65 1.29 -20.91
N THR A 204 -22.42 1.99 -21.76
CA THR A 204 -23.63 1.43 -22.40
C THR A 204 -23.33 0.62 -23.66
N ASP A 205 -22.24 0.91 -24.36
CA ASP A 205 -22.00 0.39 -25.71
C ASP A 205 -21.05 -0.81 -25.78
N SER A 206 -20.17 -0.98 -24.82
CA SER A 206 -19.28 -2.13 -24.71
C SER A 206 -18.79 -2.29 -23.29
N LYS A 207 -18.96 -3.47 -22.72
CA LYS A 207 -18.41 -3.80 -21.42
C LYS A 207 -16.95 -4.24 -21.59
N PHE A 208 -16.08 -3.59 -20.87
CA PHE A 208 -14.68 -3.99 -20.73
C PHE A 208 -14.41 -4.35 -19.27
N THR A 209 -13.61 -5.37 -19.07
CA THR A 209 -13.11 -5.74 -17.75
C THR A 209 -11.62 -5.42 -17.72
N ALA A 210 -11.26 -4.49 -16.86
CA ALA A 210 -9.87 -4.22 -16.52
C ALA A 210 -9.50 -5.06 -15.29
N THR A 211 -8.44 -5.84 -15.41
CA THR A 211 -7.90 -6.67 -14.32
C THR A 211 -6.51 -6.17 -13.99
N LEU A 212 -6.32 -5.78 -12.74
CA LEU A 212 -5.03 -5.64 -12.10
C LEU A 212 -4.72 -6.99 -11.45
N ASN A 213 -3.61 -7.60 -11.78
CA ASN A 213 -3.11 -8.78 -11.08
C ASN A 213 -2.50 -8.37 -9.73
N ASP A 214 -2.10 -9.35 -8.94
CA ASP A 214 -1.46 -9.09 -7.67
C ASP A 214 -0.23 -8.19 -7.85
N VAL A 215 -0.03 -7.28 -6.90
CA VAL A 215 1.11 -6.39 -6.85
C VAL A 215 2.09 -6.96 -5.84
N SER A 216 3.30 -7.25 -6.26
CA SER A 216 4.39 -7.68 -5.38
C SER A 216 5.49 -6.63 -5.35
N GLY A 217 6.17 -6.52 -4.21
CA GLY A 217 7.25 -5.57 -4.11
C GLY A 217 8.04 -5.68 -2.83
N SER A 218 9.21 -5.08 -2.83
CA SER A 218 10.08 -5.07 -1.65
C SER A 218 10.59 -3.67 -1.34
N THR A 219 10.85 -3.41 -0.06
CA THR A 219 11.36 -2.12 0.42
C THR A 219 12.51 -2.30 1.41
N GLY A 220 13.49 -1.39 1.29
CA GLY A 220 14.43 -1.07 2.36
C GLY A 220 13.94 0.17 3.11
N ARG A 221 13.87 0.11 4.43
CA ARG A 221 13.33 1.16 5.29
C ARG A 221 14.32 1.54 6.38
N ILE A 222 14.43 2.82 6.64
CA ILE A 222 15.08 3.38 7.82
C ILE A 222 14.04 4.07 8.68
N ALA A 223 14.18 3.98 10.00
CA ALA A 223 13.29 4.68 10.91
C ALA A 223 14.03 5.19 12.13
N ILE A 224 13.52 6.27 12.69
CA ILE A 224 13.95 6.85 13.94
C ILE A 224 12.72 7.15 14.79
N GLY A 225 12.82 6.91 16.08
CA GLY A 225 11.69 7.11 16.98
C GLY A 225 12.09 7.17 18.44
N LYS A 226 11.05 7.20 19.27
CA LYS A 226 11.19 7.22 20.73
C LYS A 226 10.25 6.20 21.37
N ALA A 227 10.78 5.45 22.31
CA ALA A 227 10.08 4.56 23.23
C ALA A 227 9.78 5.30 24.55
N PHE A 228 8.59 5.01 25.11
CA PHE A 228 8.09 5.60 26.36
C PHE A 228 7.70 4.52 27.36
#